data_762b2470c12781747766ebd0547988d8
#
_entry.id   762b2470c12781747766ebd0547988d8
#
_cell.length_a   1.000
_cell.length_b   1.000
_cell.length_c   1.000
_cell.angle_alpha   90.00
_cell.angle_beta   90.00
_cell.angle_gamma   90.00
#
_symmetry.space_group_name_H-M   'P 1'
#
loop_
_entity.id
_entity.type
_entity.pdbx_description
1 polymer ?
#
loop_
_entity_poly.entity_id
_entity_poly.type
_entity_poly.pdbx_seq_one_letter_code
_entity_poly.pdbx_strand_id
1 'polypeptide(L)'
;MPTLAEAKVLVSGAAGFIGSHLVQRLLVEGAHVRAFLRYDSQNRIGHLAELSESDRIDVEVVRGDLKDPEAVARAVDGCSAVFHLGALIAIPFSYQNPTDYVQTNVVGTLHVLNACLKSQVARLVHTSTSEVY
;
A
#
# COMPACT_ATOMS: atom_id res chain seq x y z
N MET A 1 -1.17 -4.75 22.51
CA MET A 1 -1.21 -4.47 21.05
C MET A 1 -2.33 -5.30 20.44
N PRO A 2 -3.12 -4.73 19.54
CA PRO A 2 -4.02 -5.58 18.78
C PRO A 2 -3.18 -6.60 18.01
N THR A 3 -3.58 -7.86 18.11
CA THR A 3 -2.95 -8.92 17.31
C THR A 3 -3.26 -8.67 15.84
N LEU A 4 -2.37 -9.07 14.93
CA LEU A 4 -2.64 -8.99 13.48
C LEU A 4 -3.74 -9.98 13.06
N ALA A 5 -3.95 -11.03 13.83
CA ALA A 5 -5.01 -11.99 13.59
C ALA A 5 -6.37 -11.29 13.55
N GLU A 6 -7.15 -11.55 12.50
CA GLU A 6 -8.46 -10.95 12.22
C GLU A 6 -8.42 -9.43 11.95
N ALA A 7 -7.25 -8.79 12.00
CA ALA A 7 -7.13 -7.37 11.71
C ALA A 7 -7.27 -7.09 10.20
N LYS A 8 -8.05 -6.08 9.82
CA LYS A 8 -8.07 -5.60 8.45
C LYS A 8 -6.91 -4.63 8.22
N VAL A 9 -6.04 -4.98 7.28
CA VAL A 9 -4.77 -4.30 7.06
C VAL A 9 -4.65 -3.85 5.61
N LEU A 10 -4.36 -2.57 5.40
CA LEU A 10 -4.03 -2.04 4.07
C LEU A 10 -2.53 -2.09 3.84
N VAL A 11 -2.13 -2.56 2.65
CA VAL A 11 -0.75 -2.45 2.14
C VAL A 11 -0.75 -1.65 0.86
N SER A 12 -0.17 -0.45 0.85
CA SER A 12 0.12 0.27 -0.39
C SER A 12 1.48 -0.16 -0.94
N GLY A 13 1.63 -0.18 -2.25
CA GLY A 13 2.83 -0.76 -2.87
C GLY A 13 2.88 -2.29 -2.78
N ALA A 14 1.73 -2.93 -2.56
CA ALA A 14 1.61 -4.38 -2.37
C ALA A 14 2.09 -5.21 -3.57
N ALA A 15 2.00 -4.67 -4.79
CA ALA A 15 2.46 -5.35 -6.00
C ALA A 15 3.99 -5.33 -6.20
N GLY A 16 4.71 -4.55 -5.39
CA GLY A 16 6.17 -4.48 -5.42
C GLY A 16 6.83 -5.69 -4.75
N PHE A 17 8.16 -5.78 -4.88
CA PHE A 17 8.93 -6.89 -4.31
C PHE A 17 8.74 -7.00 -2.78
N ILE A 18 9.01 -5.93 -2.04
CA ILE A 18 8.85 -5.93 -0.58
C ILE A 18 7.38 -6.07 -0.19
N GLY A 19 6.50 -5.33 -0.86
CA GLY A 19 5.07 -5.32 -0.55
C GLY A 19 4.42 -6.69 -0.69
N SER A 20 4.76 -7.47 -1.71
CA SER A 20 4.22 -8.82 -1.91
C SER A 20 4.64 -9.80 -0.82
N HIS A 21 5.89 -9.72 -0.37
CA HIS A 21 6.39 -10.52 0.76
C HIS A 21 5.71 -10.13 2.08
N LEU A 22 5.47 -8.83 2.29
CA LEU A 22 4.72 -8.36 3.45
C LEU A 22 3.28 -8.87 3.42
N VAL A 23 2.60 -8.81 2.27
CA VAL A 23 1.25 -9.36 2.10
C VAL A 23 1.23 -10.84 2.48
N GLN A 24 2.16 -11.64 1.95
CA GLN A 24 2.25 -13.06 2.28
C GLN A 24 2.42 -13.27 3.79
N ARG A 25 3.31 -12.51 4.42
CA ARG A 25 3.53 -12.62 5.87
C ARG A 25 2.29 -12.26 6.67
N LEU A 26 1.57 -11.20 6.30
CA LEU A 26 0.35 -10.78 6.97
C LEU A 26 -0.76 -11.84 6.88
N LEU A 27 -0.90 -12.51 5.72
CA LEU A 27 -1.84 -13.62 5.57
C LEU A 27 -1.49 -14.78 6.51
N VAL A 28 -0.21 -15.13 6.63
CA VAL A 28 0.26 -16.17 7.57
C VAL A 28 -0.06 -15.80 9.03
N GLU A 29 -0.01 -14.51 9.37
CA GLU A 29 -0.38 -14.02 10.72
C GLU A 29 -1.91 -13.93 10.92
N GLY A 30 -2.71 -14.32 9.91
CA GLY A 30 -4.18 -14.34 9.99
C GLY A 30 -4.84 -12.98 9.77
N ALA A 31 -4.16 -12.02 9.16
CA ALA A 31 -4.75 -10.73 8.84
C ALA A 31 -5.62 -10.79 7.58
N HIS A 32 -6.66 -9.96 7.53
CA HIS A 32 -7.41 -9.69 6.31
C HIS A 32 -6.71 -8.58 5.51
N VAL A 33 -6.03 -8.97 4.43
CA VAL A 33 -5.18 -8.05 3.69
C VAL A 33 -5.92 -7.38 2.55
N ARG A 34 -5.91 -6.05 2.54
CA ARG A 34 -6.30 -5.22 1.41
C ARG A 34 -5.04 -4.69 0.73
N ALA A 35 -4.84 -5.05 -0.54
CA ALA A 35 -3.74 -4.60 -1.37
C ALA A 35 -4.17 -3.40 -2.21
N PHE A 36 -3.56 -2.23 -1.98
CA PHE A 36 -3.79 -1.04 -2.79
C PHE A 36 -2.80 -1.00 -3.94
N LEU A 37 -3.33 -1.18 -5.15
CA LEU A 37 -2.56 -1.26 -6.39
C LEU A 37 -2.88 -0.08 -7.29
N ARG A 38 -1.88 0.41 -8.03
CA ARG A 38 -2.12 1.37 -9.09
C ARG A 38 -2.99 0.77 -10.20
N TYR A 39 -3.83 1.59 -10.81
CA TYR A 39 -4.63 1.17 -11.96
C TYR A 39 -3.71 0.63 -13.08
N ASP A 40 -4.10 -0.48 -13.65
CA ASP A 40 -3.46 -1.09 -14.80
C ASP A 40 -4.54 -1.64 -15.73
N SER A 41 -4.55 -1.17 -16.98
CA SER A 41 -5.53 -1.58 -18.00
C SER A 41 -5.50 -3.08 -18.32
N GLN A 42 -4.37 -3.74 -18.08
CA GLN A 42 -4.21 -5.20 -18.24
C GLN A 42 -4.49 -5.96 -16.94
N ASN A 43 -4.93 -5.28 -15.91
CA ASN A 43 -5.26 -5.85 -14.60
C ASN A 43 -4.13 -6.66 -13.95
N ARG A 44 -2.87 -6.32 -14.26
CA ARG A 44 -1.70 -6.99 -13.66
C ARG A 44 -1.61 -6.70 -12.16
N ILE A 45 -1.11 -7.66 -11.42
CA ILE A 45 -0.95 -7.60 -9.96
C ILE A 45 0.51 -7.64 -9.49
N GLY A 46 1.46 -7.52 -10.44
CA GLY A 46 2.89 -7.52 -10.14
C GLY A 46 3.34 -8.78 -9.41
N HIS A 47 4.21 -8.63 -8.42
CA HIS A 47 4.74 -9.75 -7.62
C HIS A 47 3.67 -10.50 -6.79
N LEU A 48 2.47 -9.97 -6.62
CA LEU A 48 1.38 -10.74 -6.01
C LEU A 48 0.99 -11.97 -6.85
N ALA A 49 1.34 -12.01 -8.13
CA ALA A 49 1.14 -13.17 -8.98
C ALA A 49 1.98 -14.40 -8.52
N GLU A 50 3.04 -14.18 -7.75
CA GLU A 50 3.92 -15.23 -7.21
C GLU A 50 3.35 -15.91 -5.96
N LEU A 51 2.31 -15.33 -5.35
CA LEU A 51 1.60 -15.95 -4.23
C LEU A 51 0.89 -17.23 -4.68
N SER A 52 0.65 -18.15 -3.75
CA SER A 52 -0.20 -19.31 -3.99
C SER A 52 -1.59 -18.89 -4.43
N GLU A 53 -2.31 -19.75 -5.13
CA GLU A 53 -3.69 -19.45 -5.57
C GLU A 53 -4.62 -19.17 -4.37
N SER A 54 -4.49 -19.96 -3.29
CA SER A 54 -5.24 -19.75 -2.06
C SER A 54 -4.96 -18.37 -1.44
N ASP A 55 -3.67 -17.99 -1.33
CA ASP A 55 -3.30 -16.70 -0.77
C ASP A 55 -3.81 -15.53 -1.62
N ARG A 56 -3.79 -15.67 -2.95
CA ARG A 56 -4.32 -14.62 -3.85
C ARG A 56 -5.83 -14.41 -3.71
N ILE A 57 -6.58 -15.47 -3.45
CA ILE A 57 -8.03 -15.39 -3.24
C ILE A 57 -8.34 -14.62 -1.95
N ASP A 58 -7.50 -14.75 -0.93
CA ASP A 58 -7.68 -14.12 0.37
C ASP A 58 -7.26 -12.63 0.39
N VAL A 59 -6.65 -12.12 -0.70
CA VAL A 59 -6.26 -10.71 -0.81
C VAL A 59 -7.37 -9.90 -1.47
N GLU A 60 -7.89 -8.90 -0.75
CA GLU A 60 -8.79 -7.88 -1.31
C GLU A 60 -7.97 -6.88 -2.14
N VAL A 61 -8.10 -6.91 -3.46
CA VAL A 61 -7.41 -5.97 -4.35
C VAL A 61 -8.26 -4.72 -4.56
N VAL A 62 -7.71 -3.56 -4.21
CA VAL A 62 -8.31 -2.24 -4.45
C VAL A 62 -7.40 -1.45 -5.37
N ARG A 63 -7.96 -0.91 -6.45
CA ARG A 63 -7.22 -0.12 -7.42
C ARG A 63 -7.43 1.37 -7.22
N GLY A 64 -6.34 2.13 -7.35
CA GLY A 64 -6.36 3.58 -7.24
C GLY A 64 -4.96 4.18 -7.41
N ASP A 65 -4.88 5.49 -7.26
CA ASP A 65 -3.62 6.23 -7.29
C ASP A 65 -3.44 6.94 -5.94
N LEU A 66 -2.22 6.94 -5.42
CA LEU A 66 -1.89 7.67 -4.18
C LEU A 66 -2.13 9.18 -4.33
N LYS A 67 -2.10 9.70 -5.55
CA LYS A 67 -2.41 11.11 -5.86
C LYS A 67 -3.91 11.44 -5.76
N ASP A 68 -4.78 10.42 -5.71
CA ASP A 68 -6.22 10.59 -5.55
C ASP A 68 -6.63 10.39 -4.08
N PRO A 69 -6.94 11.48 -3.35
CA PRO A 69 -7.28 11.40 -1.93
C PRO A 69 -8.56 10.59 -1.66
N GLU A 70 -9.51 10.57 -2.60
CA GLU A 70 -10.75 9.81 -2.44
C GLU A 70 -10.53 8.30 -2.61
N ALA A 71 -9.70 7.91 -3.58
CA ALA A 71 -9.30 6.51 -3.75
C ALA A 71 -8.55 6.00 -2.52
N VAL A 72 -7.62 6.79 -1.98
CA VAL A 72 -6.88 6.47 -0.75
C VAL A 72 -7.84 6.37 0.45
N ALA A 73 -8.76 7.32 0.60
CA ALA A 73 -9.73 7.29 1.69
C ALA A 73 -10.60 6.02 1.66
N ARG A 74 -11.12 5.66 0.48
CA ARG A 74 -11.88 4.39 0.31
C ARG A 74 -11.04 3.16 0.64
N ALA A 75 -9.77 3.16 0.26
CA ALA A 75 -8.87 2.04 0.52
C ALA A 75 -8.57 1.86 2.03
N VAL A 76 -8.41 2.95 2.76
CA VAL A 76 -8.10 2.97 4.20
C VAL A 76 -9.33 2.66 5.05
N ASP A 77 -10.53 2.94 4.56
CA ASP A 77 -11.76 2.80 5.33
C ASP A 77 -11.94 1.38 5.89
N GLY A 78 -12.24 1.30 7.18
CA GLY A 78 -12.41 0.06 7.93
C GLY A 78 -11.11 -0.70 8.23
N CYS A 79 -9.93 -0.16 7.89
CA CYS A 79 -8.66 -0.79 8.25
C CYS A 79 -8.24 -0.39 9.67
N SER A 80 -7.68 -1.35 10.42
CA SER A 80 -7.10 -1.13 11.74
C SER A 80 -5.61 -0.78 11.68
N ALA A 81 -4.93 -1.21 10.62
CA ALA A 81 -3.53 -0.87 10.37
C ALA A 81 -3.27 -0.59 8.89
N VAL A 82 -2.28 0.26 8.62
CA VAL A 82 -1.84 0.60 7.26
C VAL A 82 -0.33 0.45 7.17
N PHE A 83 0.14 -0.29 6.17
CA PHE A 83 1.55 -0.34 5.77
C PHE A 83 1.71 0.42 4.46
N HIS A 84 2.38 1.57 4.55
CA HIS A 84 2.57 2.46 3.40
C HIS A 84 3.96 2.30 2.80
N LEU A 85 4.03 1.50 1.71
CA LEU A 85 5.24 1.23 0.94
C LEU A 85 5.18 1.82 -0.47
N GLY A 86 4.01 2.30 -0.89
CA GLY A 86 3.82 2.84 -2.23
C GLY A 86 4.61 4.12 -2.47
N ALA A 87 5.52 4.09 -3.44
CA ALA A 87 6.34 5.23 -3.83
C ALA A 87 6.90 5.05 -5.24
N LEU A 88 7.29 6.15 -5.86
CA LEU A 88 8.18 6.15 -7.03
C LEU A 88 9.63 6.16 -6.53
N ILE A 89 10.46 5.23 -7.00
CA ILE A 89 11.81 5.01 -6.47
C ILE A 89 12.94 5.11 -7.50
N ALA A 90 12.63 5.10 -8.80
CA ALA A 90 13.65 5.11 -9.86
C ALA A 90 14.33 6.47 -9.97
N ILE A 91 15.56 6.60 -9.45
CA ILE A 91 16.32 7.86 -9.41
C ILE A 91 16.43 8.51 -10.79
N PRO A 92 16.82 7.80 -11.89
CA PRO A 92 16.93 8.43 -13.21
C PRO A 92 15.60 9.03 -13.69
N PHE A 93 14.48 8.38 -13.41
CA PHE A 93 13.16 8.85 -13.80
C PHE A 93 12.73 10.10 -13.01
N SER A 94 13.23 10.27 -11.78
CA SER A 94 12.94 11.46 -10.96
C SER A 94 13.44 12.76 -11.58
N TYR A 95 14.53 12.71 -12.32
CA TYR A 95 15.06 13.88 -13.05
C TYR A 95 14.20 14.26 -14.26
N GLN A 96 13.53 13.30 -14.86
CA GLN A 96 12.64 13.52 -16.01
C GLN A 96 11.25 13.98 -15.58
N ASN A 97 10.75 13.47 -14.46
CA ASN A 97 9.42 13.73 -13.95
C ASN A 97 9.40 14.08 -12.46
N PRO A 98 10.07 15.15 -12.03
CA PRO A 98 10.18 15.51 -10.61
C PRO A 98 8.82 15.80 -9.97
N THR A 99 7.90 16.39 -10.71
CA THR A 99 6.54 16.68 -10.22
C THR A 99 5.80 15.42 -9.82
N ASP A 100 5.89 14.35 -10.62
CA ASP A 100 5.22 13.09 -10.31
C ASP A 100 5.76 12.44 -9.03
N TYR A 101 7.06 12.59 -8.78
CA TYR A 101 7.69 12.14 -7.52
C TYR A 101 7.17 12.90 -6.31
N VAL A 102 7.06 14.21 -6.40
CA VAL A 102 6.49 15.04 -5.33
C VAL A 102 5.02 14.68 -5.11
N GLN A 103 4.24 14.59 -6.18
CA GLN A 103 2.83 14.26 -6.08
C GLN A 103 2.59 12.87 -5.48
N THR A 104 3.36 11.89 -5.89
CA THR A 104 3.20 10.51 -5.39
C THR A 104 3.78 10.34 -3.99
N ASN A 105 5.05 10.74 -3.78
CA ASN A 105 5.77 10.41 -2.55
C ASN A 105 5.45 11.36 -1.40
N VAL A 106 5.23 12.64 -1.68
CA VAL A 106 4.93 13.65 -0.65
C VAL A 106 3.43 13.80 -0.48
N VAL A 107 2.73 14.23 -1.54
CA VAL A 107 1.28 14.48 -1.47
C VAL A 107 0.50 13.18 -1.27
N GLY A 108 0.89 12.10 -1.95
CA GLY A 108 0.29 10.78 -1.76
C GLY A 108 0.43 10.27 -0.32
N THR A 109 1.59 10.47 0.31
CA THR A 109 1.78 10.14 1.74
C THR A 109 0.89 11.00 2.63
N LEU A 110 0.73 12.29 2.33
CA LEU A 110 -0.20 13.16 3.04
C LEU A 110 -1.65 12.65 2.94
N HIS A 111 -2.08 12.19 1.76
CA HIS A 111 -3.40 11.58 1.59
C HIS A 111 -3.59 10.36 2.49
N VAL A 112 -2.58 9.49 2.57
CA VAL A 112 -2.61 8.31 3.45
C VAL A 112 -2.72 8.72 4.93
N LEU A 113 -1.92 9.68 5.37
CA LEU A 113 -1.97 10.21 6.74
C LEU A 113 -3.36 10.77 7.09
N ASN A 114 -3.92 11.61 6.21
CA ASN A 114 -5.25 12.20 6.40
C ASN A 114 -6.35 11.13 6.43
N ALA A 115 -6.27 10.12 5.56
CA ALA A 115 -7.21 9.02 5.54
C ALA A 115 -7.13 8.19 6.84
N CYS A 116 -5.92 7.90 7.32
CA CYS A 116 -5.72 7.20 8.58
C CYS A 116 -6.30 7.98 9.78
N LEU A 117 -6.12 9.30 9.81
CA LEU A 117 -6.69 10.14 10.86
C LEU A 117 -8.23 10.09 10.84
N LYS A 118 -8.84 10.26 9.67
CA LYS A 118 -10.30 10.23 9.51
C LYS A 118 -10.92 8.89 9.88
N SER A 119 -10.27 7.80 9.46
CA SER A 119 -10.74 6.42 9.73
C SER A 119 -10.29 5.90 11.08
N GLN A 120 -9.62 6.71 11.91
CA GLN A 120 -9.13 6.33 13.23
C GLN A 120 -8.28 5.05 13.22
N VAL A 121 -7.43 4.91 12.21
CA VAL A 121 -6.50 3.78 12.07
C VAL A 121 -5.59 3.72 13.29
N ALA A 122 -5.53 2.56 13.93
CA ALA A 122 -4.77 2.39 15.17
C ALA A 122 -3.25 2.42 14.96
N ARG A 123 -2.77 2.00 13.78
CA ARG A 123 -1.33 1.94 13.47
C ARG A 123 -1.06 2.22 12.00
N LEU A 124 -0.17 3.18 11.75
CA LEU A 124 0.45 3.39 10.44
C LEU A 124 1.94 3.06 10.52
N VAL A 125 2.42 2.24 9.60
CA VAL A 125 3.85 1.97 9.37
C VAL A 125 4.22 2.56 8.03
N HIS A 126 5.09 3.57 8.03
CA HIS A 126 5.58 4.23 6.83
C HIS A 126 7.02 3.80 6.54
N THR A 127 7.25 3.33 5.31
CA THR A 127 8.59 2.97 4.86
C THR A 127 9.32 4.23 4.39
N SER A 128 10.44 4.54 5.04
CA SER A 128 11.35 5.61 4.64
C SER A 128 12.43 5.08 3.70
N THR A 129 13.50 5.81 3.52
CA THR A 129 14.61 5.48 2.64
C THR A 129 15.96 5.61 3.35
N SER A 130 16.94 4.80 2.94
CA SER A 130 18.34 4.93 3.38
C SER A 130 19.01 6.19 2.83
N GLU A 131 18.45 6.81 1.79
CA GLU A 131 19.00 8.00 1.13
C GLU A 131 18.88 9.29 1.96
N VAL A 132 18.30 9.23 3.16
CA VAL A 132 18.20 10.37 4.09
C VAL A 132 19.34 10.45 5.11
N TYR A 133 20.31 9.53 5.06
CA TYR A 133 21.45 9.44 5.98
C TYR A 133 22.77 9.69 5.27
#